data_cb0e3ecbc36fd80c183e1258da5c6e19
#
_entry.id   cb0e3ecbc36fd80c183e1258da5c6e19
#
_cell.length_a   1.000
_cell.length_b   1.000
_cell.length_c   1.000
_cell.angle_alpha   90.00
_cell.angle_beta   90.00
_cell.angle_gamma   90.00
#
_symmetry.space_group_name_H-M   'P 1'
#
loop_
_entity.id
_entity.type
_entity.pdbx_description
1 polymer ?
#
loop_
_entity_poly.entity_id
_entity_poly.type
_entity_poly.pdbx_seq_one_letter_code
_entity_poly.pdbx_strand_id
1 'polypeptide(L)'
;MITLNSKILDSKNLTSYQMNKFLILLAVFIFLSTKILANPNIQARTGILVDYHSNEILYELDPDAQIYPASMTKIMTSIVAFDLLKKNKLSLDDKFTISENAWRLSQAGYSSMFIMINDQVSVENLLKGIITVSYTHLRAHETPL
;
A
#
# COMPACT_ATOMS: atom_id res chain seq x y z
N MET A 1 66.87 15.16 38.32
CA MET A 1 66.49 14.15 37.27
C MET A 1 65.20 13.40 37.58
N ILE A 2 64.59 13.55 38.73
CA ILE A 2 63.36 12.84 39.18
C ILE A 2 62.09 13.57 38.74
N THR A 3 62.09 14.87 38.54
CA THR A 3 60.89 15.67 38.22
C THR A 3 60.41 15.59 36.76
N LEU A 4 61.26 15.19 35.82
CA LEU A 4 60.86 15.04 34.42
C LEU A 4 60.09 13.75 34.18
N ASN A 5 60.40 12.69 34.91
CA ASN A 5 59.76 11.38 34.73
C ASN A 5 58.34 11.33 35.26
N SER A 6 58.06 12.11 36.33
CA SER A 6 56.70 12.20 36.88
C SER A 6 55.67 12.93 35.92
N LYS A 7 56.16 13.99 35.25
CA LYS A 7 55.36 14.75 34.28
C LYS A 7 55.00 13.91 33.00
N ILE A 8 55.92 13.04 32.56
CA ILE A 8 55.74 12.19 31.41
C ILE A 8 54.73 11.03 31.72
N LEU A 9 54.79 10.49 32.94
CA LEU A 9 53.87 9.48 33.43
C LEU A 9 52.45 10.07 33.59
N ASP A 10 52.33 11.28 34.08
CA ASP A 10 51.05 11.97 34.28
C ASP A 10 50.37 12.32 32.94
N SER A 11 51.14 12.75 31.92
CA SER A 11 50.62 13.02 30.59
C SER A 11 50.13 11.75 29.87
N LYS A 12 50.82 10.62 30.03
CA LYS A 12 50.39 9.33 29.46
C LYS A 12 49.13 8.80 30.13
N ASN A 13 48.96 8.98 31.41
CA ASN A 13 47.74 8.61 32.13
C ASN A 13 46.57 9.50 31.74
N LEU A 14 46.77 10.79 31.51
CA LEU A 14 45.75 11.72 31.08
C LEU A 14 45.24 11.41 29.66
N THR A 15 46.17 11.08 28.73
CA THR A 15 45.80 10.69 27.35
C THR A 15 45.07 9.34 27.31
N SER A 16 45.50 8.36 28.12
CA SER A 16 44.81 7.07 28.26
C SER A 16 43.38 7.23 28.82
N TYR A 17 43.21 8.10 29.83
CA TYR A 17 41.93 8.39 30.42
C TYR A 17 40.94 9.06 29.42
N GLN A 18 41.43 10.02 28.63
CA GLN A 18 40.66 10.69 27.59
C GLN A 18 40.26 9.69 26.47
N MET A 19 41.19 8.82 26.09
CA MET A 19 40.93 7.78 25.07
C MET A 19 39.88 6.77 25.53
N ASN A 20 39.91 6.34 26.78
CA ASN A 20 38.90 5.45 27.34
C ASN A 20 37.52 6.11 27.40
N LYS A 21 37.42 7.40 27.73
CA LYS A 21 36.17 8.16 27.69
C LYS A 21 35.61 8.22 26.27
N PHE A 22 36.47 8.48 25.29
CA PHE A 22 36.06 8.52 23.88
C PHE A 22 35.55 7.16 23.39
N LEU A 23 36.23 6.07 23.76
CA LEU A 23 35.80 4.71 23.42
C LEU A 23 34.47 4.34 24.08
N ILE A 24 34.25 4.75 25.32
CA ILE A 24 32.97 4.53 26.03
C ILE A 24 31.85 5.32 25.34
N LEU A 25 32.09 6.60 25.00
CA LEU A 25 31.12 7.43 24.29
C LEU A 25 30.78 6.85 22.90
N LEU A 26 31.79 6.38 22.18
CA LEU A 26 31.59 5.72 20.87
C LEU A 26 30.79 4.42 21.01
N ALA A 27 31.09 3.60 22.01
CA ALA A 27 30.36 2.39 22.29
C ALA A 27 28.86 2.68 22.64
N VAL A 28 28.62 3.69 23.49
CA VAL A 28 27.27 4.14 23.82
C VAL A 28 26.53 4.64 22.57
N PHE A 29 27.22 5.40 21.71
CA PHE A 29 26.62 5.89 20.46
C PHE A 29 26.25 4.73 19.50
N ILE A 30 27.11 3.71 19.41
CA ILE A 30 26.82 2.49 18.61
C ILE A 30 25.65 1.71 19.21
N PHE A 31 25.57 1.60 20.54
CA PHE A 31 24.43 0.91 21.20
C PHE A 31 23.11 1.68 21.09
N LEU A 32 23.15 3.03 21.05
CA LEU A 32 21.93 3.83 20.83
C LEU A 32 21.41 3.77 19.38
N SER A 33 22.22 3.30 18.43
CA SER A 33 21.84 3.16 17.02
C SER A 33 20.99 1.91 16.73
N THR A 34 20.48 1.23 17.74
CA THR A 34 19.54 0.13 17.54
C THR A 34 18.27 0.68 16.89
N LYS A 35 17.99 0.22 15.67
CA LYS A 35 16.73 0.53 14.99
C LYS A 35 15.59 0.06 15.89
N ILE A 36 14.84 0.98 16.43
CA ILE A 36 13.55 0.68 17.07
C ILE A 36 12.63 0.28 15.94
N LEU A 37 12.53 -1.01 15.66
CA LEU A 37 11.45 -1.55 14.83
C LEU A 37 10.16 -1.35 15.61
N ALA A 38 9.47 -0.25 15.34
CA ALA A 38 8.11 -0.07 15.80
C ALA A 38 7.26 -1.09 15.03
N ASN A 39 6.88 -2.17 15.68
CA ASN A 39 5.90 -3.11 15.13
C ASN A 39 4.50 -2.53 15.43
N PRO A 40 3.80 -1.95 14.43
CA PRO A 40 2.48 -1.41 14.63
C PRO A 40 1.53 -2.58 14.95
N ASN A 41 0.89 -2.54 16.13
CA ASN A 41 -0.15 -3.51 16.48
C ASN A 41 -1.42 -3.21 15.69
N ILE A 42 -1.46 -3.67 14.43
CA ILE A 42 -2.58 -3.44 13.51
C ILE A 42 -3.62 -4.54 13.72
N GLN A 43 -4.85 -4.15 13.98
CA GLN A 43 -6.02 -5.04 14.09
C GLN A 43 -6.50 -5.41 12.65
N ALA A 44 -5.68 -6.16 11.92
CA ALA A 44 -5.99 -6.62 10.58
C ALA A 44 -5.60 -8.10 10.43
N ARG A 45 -6.24 -8.80 9.51
CA ARG A 45 -5.88 -10.19 9.16
C ARG A 45 -4.59 -10.24 8.35
N THR A 46 -4.44 -9.31 7.42
CA THR A 46 -3.28 -9.19 6.54
C THR A 46 -2.95 -7.73 6.35
N GLY A 47 -1.71 -7.41 6.04
CA GLY A 47 -1.30 -6.05 5.75
C GLY A 47 0.08 -5.98 5.12
N ILE A 48 0.26 -5.01 4.24
CA ILE A 48 1.55 -4.65 3.69
C ILE A 48 1.65 -3.14 3.62
N LEU A 49 2.77 -2.60 4.06
CA LEU A 49 3.11 -1.18 3.94
C LEU A 49 4.39 -1.06 3.14
N VAL A 50 4.31 -0.33 2.04
CA VAL A 50 5.43 -0.13 1.12
C VAL A 50 5.72 1.37 1.03
N ASP A 51 6.99 1.75 1.09
CA ASP A 51 7.40 3.09 0.75
C ASP A 51 7.23 3.34 -0.75
N TYR A 52 6.48 4.39 -1.09
CA TYR A 52 6.11 4.68 -2.48
C TYR A 52 7.31 5.02 -3.38
N HIS A 53 8.36 5.63 -2.81
CA HIS A 53 9.50 6.09 -3.59
C HIS A 53 10.60 5.04 -3.73
N SER A 54 10.91 4.33 -2.63
CA SER A 54 11.96 3.32 -2.59
C SER A 54 11.47 1.91 -2.97
N ASN A 55 10.16 1.66 -2.94
CA ASN A 55 9.53 0.34 -2.99
C ASN A 55 10.00 -0.60 -1.85
N GLU A 56 10.55 -0.04 -0.77
CA GLU A 56 10.94 -0.81 0.41
C GLU A 56 9.70 -1.24 1.19
N ILE A 57 9.64 -2.52 1.57
CA ILE A 57 8.59 -3.03 2.46
C ILE A 57 8.92 -2.58 3.88
N LEU A 58 8.11 -1.69 4.43
CA LEU A 58 8.25 -1.15 5.78
C LEU A 58 7.57 -2.01 6.84
N TYR A 59 6.54 -2.74 6.46
CA TYR A 59 5.80 -3.64 7.33
C TYR A 59 5.04 -4.67 6.50
N GLU A 60 4.97 -5.89 7.00
CA GLU A 60 4.13 -6.95 6.44
C GLU A 60 3.52 -7.81 7.55
N LEU A 61 2.29 -8.21 7.34
CA LEU A 61 1.53 -9.13 8.19
C LEU A 61 0.79 -10.10 7.29
N ASP A 62 1.27 -11.35 7.24
CA ASP A 62 0.72 -12.43 6.43
C ASP A 62 0.38 -11.98 4.98
N PRO A 63 1.37 -11.44 4.22
CA PRO A 63 1.11 -10.76 2.94
C PRO A 63 0.62 -11.72 1.84
N ASP A 64 0.94 -13.01 1.95
CA ASP A 64 0.59 -14.04 0.98
C ASP A 64 -0.72 -14.78 1.31
N ALA A 65 -1.38 -14.41 2.41
CA ALA A 65 -2.65 -15.02 2.77
C ALA A 65 -3.73 -14.77 1.73
N GLN A 66 -4.43 -15.82 1.34
CA GLN A 66 -5.57 -15.68 0.44
C GLN A 66 -6.70 -14.91 1.11
N ILE A 67 -7.13 -13.82 0.47
CA ILE A 67 -8.23 -12.98 0.93
C ILE A 67 -9.30 -12.85 -0.14
N TYR A 68 -10.53 -12.61 0.29
CA TYR A 68 -11.59 -12.17 -0.62
C TYR A 68 -11.44 -10.66 -0.83
N PRO A 69 -11.15 -10.20 -2.06
CA PRO A 69 -10.87 -8.78 -2.32
C PRO A 69 -12.09 -7.87 -2.15
N ALA A 70 -13.30 -8.42 -2.11
CA ALA A 70 -14.55 -7.68 -1.98
C ALA A 70 -14.57 -6.44 -2.90
N SER A 71 -14.79 -5.24 -2.35
CA SER A 71 -14.83 -3.99 -3.13
C SER A 71 -13.51 -3.62 -3.82
N MET A 72 -12.37 -4.17 -3.41
CA MET A 72 -11.09 -3.94 -4.10
C MET A 72 -11.06 -4.50 -5.52
N THR A 73 -11.94 -5.46 -5.85
CA THR A 73 -12.13 -5.96 -7.23
C THR A 73 -12.42 -4.82 -8.22
N LYS A 74 -13.06 -3.74 -7.77
CA LYS A 74 -13.37 -2.56 -8.58
C LYS A 74 -12.13 -1.82 -9.07
N ILE A 75 -11.08 -1.82 -8.28
CA ILE A 75 -9.79 -1.24 -8.66
C ILE A 75 -9.28 -1.96 -9.89
N MET A 76 -9.31 -3.30 -9.91
CA MET A 76 -8.88 -4.08 -11.06
C MET A 76 -9.79 -3.84 -12.28
N THR A 77 -11.11 -3.79 -12.08
CA THR A 77 -12.06 -3.45 -13.15
C THR A 77 -11.76 -2.09 -13.77
N SER A 78 -11.49 -1.09 -12.93
CA SER A 78 -11.12 0.26 -13.39
C SER A 78 -9.79 0.26 -14.17
N ILE A 79 -8.79 -0.46 -13.69
CA ILE A 79 -7.49 -0.59 -14.37
C ILE A 79 -7.67 -1.20 -15.76
N VAL A 80 -8.44 -2.29 -15.87
CA VAL A 80 -8.72 -2.94 -17.16
C VAL A 80 -9.47 -2.00 -18.09
N ALA A 81 -10.48 -1.28 -17.60
CA ALA A 81 -11.22 -0.32 -18.40
C ALA A 81 -10.33 0.81 -18.91
N PHE A 82 -9.48 1.38 -18.06
CA PHE A 82 -8.52 2.42 -18.47
C PHE A 82 -7.47 1.91 -19.47
N ASP A 83 -7.02 0.67 -19.34
CA ASP A 83 -6.11 0.06 -20.33
C ASP A 83 -6.78 -0.10 -21.70
N LEU A 84 -8.05 -0.53 -21.72
CA LEU A 84 -8.84 -0.63 -22.94
C LEU A 84 -9.10 0.74 -23.59
N LEU A 85 -9.42 1.76 -22.79
CA LEU A 85 -9.56 3.15 -23.25
C LEU A 85 -8.25 3.66 -23.85
N LYS A 86 -7.13 3.44 -23.17
CA LYS A 86 -5.79 3.84 -23.65
C LYS A 86 -5.42 3.17 -24.97
N LYS A 87 -5.85 1.93 -25.18
CA LYS A 87 -5.61 1.15 -26.41
C LYS A 87 -6.63 1.44 -27.51
N ASN A 88 -7.56 2.38 -27.32
CA ASN A 88 -8.67 2.68 -28.23
C ASN A 88 -9.53 1.45 -28.56
N LYS A 89 -9.61 0.49 -27.64
CA LYS A 89 -10.49 -0.69 -27.74
C LYS A 89 -11.85 -0.47 -27.07
N LEU A 90 -11.99 0.61 -26.36
CA LEU A 90 -13.18 1.07 -25.67
C LEU A 90 -13.22 2.59 -25.78
N SER A 91 -14.44 3.17 -25.85
CA SER A 91 -14.68 4.61 -25.78
C SER A 91 -15.54 4.94 -24.56
N LEU A 92 -15.37 6.15 -24.02
CA LEU A 92 -16.23 6.63 -22.92
C LEU A 92 -17.71 6.72 -23.32
N ASP A 93 -17.98 6.97 -24.62
CA ASP A 93 -19.31 7.08 -25.18
C ASP A 93 -19.94 5.73 -25.54
N ASP A 94 -19.16 4.65 -25.55
CA ASP A 94 -19.68 3.30 -25.79
C ASP A 94 -20.75 2.98 -24.75
N LYS A 95 -21.83 2.34 -25.20
CA LYS A 95 -22.98 2.02 -24.35
C LYS A 95 -23.10 0.51 -24.15
N PHE A 96 -23.32 0.13 -22.91
CA PHE A 96 -23.65 -1.24 -22.52
C PHE A 96 -25.12 -1.35 -22.12
N THR A 97 -25.77 -2.38 -22.62
CA THR A 97 -27.14 -2.72 -22.21
C THR A 97 -27.09 -3.50 -20.90
N ILE A 98 -27.90 -3.08 -19.94
CA ILE A 98 -27.97 -3.75 -18.62
C ILE A 98 -28.71 -5.07 -18.78
N SER A 99 -28.01 -6.17 -18.51
CA SER A 99 -28.60 -7.51 -18.54
C SER A 99 -29.50 -7.76 -17.34
N GLU A 100 -30.46 -8.70 -17.48
CA GLU A 100 -31.30 -9.14 -16.37
C GLU A 100 -30.46 -9.63 -15.17
N ASN A 101 -29.36 -10.34 -15.43
CA ASN A 101 -28.49 -10.84 -14.38
C ASN A 101 -27.81 -9.69 -13.61
N ALA A 102 -27.30 -8.66 -14.30
CA ALA A 102 -26.71 -7.49 -13.68
C ALA A 102 -27.74 -6.72 -12.84
N TRP A 103 -28.95 -6.54 -13.38
CA TRP A 103 -30.05 -5.89 -12.67
C TRP A 103 -30.47 -6.68 -11.42
N ARG A 104 -30.66 -7.99 -11.52
CA ARG A 104 -31.04 -8.85 -10.40
C ARG A 104 -30.02 -8.81 -9.27
N LEU A 105 -28.71 -8.81 -9.59
CA LEU A 105 -27.65 -8.69 -8.61
C LEU A 105 -27.67 -7.32 -7.92
N SER A 106 -28.08 -6.25 -8.62
CA SER A 106 -28.19 -4.92 -8.02
C SER A 106 -29.32 -4.84 -6.97
N GLN A 107 -30.31 -5.72 -7.04
CA GLN A 107 -31.41 -5.78 -6.07
C GLN A 107 -31.06 -6.56 -4.80
N ALA A 108 -29.94 -7.27 -4.77
CA ALA A 108 -29.54 -8.14 -3.66
C ALA A 108 -28.93 -7.39 -2.45
N GLY A 109 -29.19 -6.08 -2.30
CA GLY A 109 -28.74 -5.27 -1.15
C GLY A 109 -27.35 -4.69 -1.28
N TYR A 110 -26.75 -4.74 -2.46
CA TYR A 110 -25.48 -4.10 -2.75
C TYR A 110 -25.67 -2.65 -3.23
N SER A 111 -24.62 -1.85 -3.14
CA SER A 111 -24.63 -0.49 -3.72
C SER A 111 -24.96 -0.54 -5.20
N SER A 112 -25.96 0.21 -5.64
CA SER A 112 -26.51 0.17 -6.99
C SER A 112 -26.61 1.57 -7.59
N MET A 113 -26.49 1.66 -8.91
CA MET A 113 -26.76 2.89 -9.67
C MET A 113 -28.27 3.04 -10.00
N PHE A 114 -29.15 2.14 -9.53
CA PHE A 114 -30.59 2.15 -9.79
C PHE A 114 -30.95 2.17 -11.27
N ILE A 115 -30.18 1.48 -12.10
CA ILE A 115 -30.41 1.37 -13.55
C ILE A 115 -31.35 0.20 -13.80
N MET A 116 -32.28 0.39 -14.73
CA MET A 116 -33.26 -0.63 -15.04
C MET A 116 -32.74 -1.67 -16.07
N ILE A 117 -33.38 -2.81 -16.10
CA ILE A 117 -33.10 -3.81 -17.11
C ILE A 117 -33.32 -3.24 -18.52
N ASN A 118 -32.45 -3.57 -19.46
CA ASN A 118 -32.42 -3.08 -20.85
C ASN A 118 -32.03 -1.59 -21.00
N ASP A 119 -31.77 -0.86 -19.93
CA ASP A 119 -31.19 0.49 -20.05
C ASP A 119 -29.83 0.43 -20.70
N GLN A 120 -29.48 1.50 -21.44
CA GLN A 120 -28.17 1.69 -22.03
C GLN A 120 -27.39 2.72 -21.22
N VAL A 121 -26.22 2.32 -20.74
CA VAL A 121 -25.35 3.17 -19.90
C VAL A 121 -24.00 3.32 -20.56
N SER A 122 -23.50 4.54 -20.65
CA SER A 122 -22.17 4.81 -21.21
C SER A 122 -21.06 4.30 -20.28
N VAL A 123 -19.90 3.96 -20.86
CA VAL A 123 -18.69 3.57 -20.13
C VAL A 123 -18.31 4.64 -19.12
N GLU A 124 -18.41 5.93 -19.48
CA GLU A 124 -18.17 7.04 -18.57
C GLU A 124 -19.01 6.94 -17.30
N ASN A 125 -20.33 6.77 -17.46
CA ASN A 125 -21.23 6.69 -16.32
C ASN A 125 -21.01 5.42 -15.49
N LEU A 126 -20.68 4.30 -16.13
CA LEU A 126 -20.33 3.07 -15.43
C LEU A 126 -19.06 3.24 -14.59
N LEU A 127 -18.01 3.87 -15.12
CA LEU A 127 -16.80 4.17 -14.38
C LEU A 127 -17.06 5.13 -13.21
N LYS A 128 -17.86 6.18 -13.44
CA LYS A 128 -18.30 7.06 -12.35
C LYS A 128 -19.03 6.29 -11.26
N GLY A 129 -19.93 5.38 -11.63
CA GLY A 129 -20.64 4.52 -10.68
C GLY A 129 -19.73 3.61 -9.86
N ILE A 130 -18.73 2.99 -10.49
CA ILE A 130 -17.73 2.18 -9.78
C ILE A 130 -17.00 3.02 -8.72
N ILE A 131 -16.56 4.23 -9.08
CA ILE A 131 -15.71 5.07 -8.24
C ILE A 131 -16.52 5.73 -7.12
N THR A 132 -17.73 6.24 -7.43
CA THR A 132 -18.48 7.08 -6.49
C THR A 132 -19.44 6.30 -5.61
N VAL A 133 -20.16 5.31 -6.19
CA VAL A 133 -21.22 4.56 -5.49
C VAL A 133 -20.76 3.18 -5.06
N SER A 134 -19.51 2.82 -5.39
CA SER A 134 -19.00 1.49 -5.10
C SER A 134 -19.83 0.36 -5.76
N TYR A 135 -20.34 0.62 -6.95
CA TYR A 135 -21.15 -0.33 -7.72
C TYR A 135 -20.34 -1.59 -8.05
N THR A 136 -20.76 -2.74 -7.54
CA THR A 136 -19.98 -4.00 -7.62
C THR A 136 -20.29 -4.85 -8.83
N HIS A 137 -21.39 -4.60 -9.52
CA HIS A 137 -21.91 -5.51 -10.53
C HIS A 137 -21.96 -4.89 -11.93
N LEU A 138 -20.79 -4.59 -12.49
CA LEU A 138 -20.59 -4.39 -13.91
C LEU A 138 -20.26 -5.73 -14.59
N ARG A 139 -21.16 -6.67 -14.59
CA ARG A 139 -21.16 -7.71 -15.61
C ARG A 139 -21.94 -7.17 -16.82
N ALA A 140 -21.25 -6.40 -17.64
CA ALA A 140 -21.63 -6.25 -19.01
C ALA A 140 -21.63 -7.63 -19.66
N HIS A 141 -22.62 -7.88 -20.49
CA HIS A 141 -22.80 -9.04 -21.34
C HIS A 141 -21.48 -9.76 -21.63
N GLU A 142 -21.31 -10.99 -21.10
CA GLU A 142 -20.27 -11.88 -21.58
C GLU A 142 -20.68 -12.22 -23.04
N THR A 143 -20.10 -11.48 -23.99
CA THR A 143 -19.97 -12.05 -25.33
C THR A 143 -18.97 -13.18 -25.21
N PRO A 144 -19.35 -14.43 -25.49
CA PRO A 144 -18.36 -15.50 -25.59
C PRO A 144 -17.37 -15.11 -26.68
N LEU A 145 -16.11 -15.02 -26.29
CA LEU A 145 -14.99 -14.93 -27.22
C LEU A 145 -14.84 -16.26 -27.95
#